data_ee6af89aea4143d9011bfae42d6fb56c
#
_entry.id   ee6af89aea4143d9011bfae42d6fb56c
#
_cell.length_a   1.000
_cell.length_b   1.000
_cell.length_c   1.000
_cell.angle_alpha   90.00
_cell.angle_beta   90.00
_cell.angle_gamma   90.00
#
_symmetry.space_group_name_H-M   'P 1'
#
loop_
_entity.id
_entity.type
_entity.pdbx_description
1 polymer ?
#
loop_
_entity_poly.entity_id
_entity_poly.type
_entity_poly.pdbx_seq_one_letter_code
_entity_poly.pdbx_strand_id
1 'polypeptide(L)'
;QRQAAKYGRRESEIDYGTNPCSEIILRPKQFCNLSEVVVRADDTAESLQDKIELATILGTIQSCFTDFKGLGRQWSKNTEEERLLGVSLTGILDNAMLANKTKDSLPALLGSLRTGAVNVNRKWATMLNIEPSAAITCVKPSGTVSQLVDAASGIHPRHSEYYIRTVRADKKDPLTLFMT
;
A
#
# COMPACT_ATOMS: atom_id res chain seq x y z
N GLN A 1 15.66 -5.68 11.09
CA GLN A 1 16.85 -6.23 10.39
C GLN A 1 16.57 -7.65 9.86
N ARG A 2 16.34 -8.66 10.72
CA ARG A 2 16.08 -10.05 10.30
C ARG A 2 14.94 -10.20 9.28
N GLN A 3 13.85 -9.45 9.42
CA GLN A 3 12.73 -9.50 8.47
C GLN A 3 13.11 -8.83 7.12
N ALA A 4 13.89 -7.77 7.13
CA ALA A 4 14.36 -7.14 5.92
C ALA A 4 15.22 -8.09 5.08
N ALA A 5 16.13 -8.83 5.70
CA ALA A 5 17.00 -9.80 5.03
C ALA A 5 16.26 -11.06 4.53
N LYS A 6 15.12 -11.43 5.14
CA LYS A 6 14.39 -12.67 4.84
C LYS A 6 13.90 -12.77 3.39
N TYR A 7 13.63 -11.66 2.73
CA TYR A 7 12.98 -11.59 1.42
C TYR A 7 13.91 -11.11 0.30
N GLY A 8 15.20 -11.32 0.38
CA GLY A 8 16.12 -11.19 -0.74
C GLY A 8 17.03 -9.97 -0.69
N ARG A 9 16.88 -8.96 -1.54
CA ARG A 9 17.86 -7.89 -1.82
C ARG A 9 18.13 -6.89 -0.68
N ARG A 10 17.49 -7.02 0.48
CA ARG A 10 17.66 -6.08 1.59
C ARG A 10 18.80 -6.51 2.51
N GLU A 11 19.71 -5.61 2.78
CA GLU A 11 20.85 -5.85 3.65
C GLU A 11 20.44 -5.88 5.13
N SER A 12 20.86 -6.90 5.89
CA SER A 12 20.51 -7.06 7.30
C SER A 12 21.21 -6.07 8.24
N GLU A 13 22.34 -5.52 7.82
CA GLU A 13 23.19 -4.66 8.64
C GLU A 13 22.76 -3.19 8.66
N ILE A 14 21.81 -2.80 7.80
CA ILE A 14 21.30 -1.44 7.77
C ILE A 14 20.38 -1.21 9.00
N ASP A 15 20.48 -0.05 9.60
CA ASP A 15 19.58 0.40 10.65
C ASP A 15 18.26 0.89 10.02
N TYR A 16 17.27 -0.02 9.99
CA TYR A 16 15.97 0.26 9.43
C TYR A 16 15.05 0.96 10.44
N GLY A 17 14.28 1.91 9.95
CA GLY A 17 13.12 2.48 10.64
C GLY A 17 11.82 2.06 9.95
N THR A 18 10.73 2.74 10.33
CA THR A 18 9.44 2.61 9.69
C THR A 18 8.88 3.97 9.30
N ASN A 19 7.95 4.00 8.36
CA ASN A 19 7.10 5.17 8.17
C ASN A 19 6.15 5.37 9.36
N PRO A 20 5.44 6.53 9.47
CA PRO A 20 4.61 6.84 10.64
C PRO A 20 3.55 5.80 10.99
N CYS A 21 2.95 5.14 10.00
CA CYS A 21 1.95 4.09 10.22
C CYS A 21 2.55 2.68 10.40
N SER A 22 3.87 2.56 10.34
CA SER A 22 4.65 1.31 10.57
C SER A 22 4.39 0.18 9.56
N GLU A 23 3.74 0.45 8.43
CA GLU A 23 3.47 -0.56 7.41
C GLU A 23 4.66 -0.83 6.47
N ILE A 24 5.60 0.11 6.37
CA ILE A 24 6.79 -0.02 5.51
C ILE A 24 8.06 0.09 6.33
N ILE A 25 8.96 -0.87 6.15
CA ILE A 25 10.32 -0.83 6.70
C ILE A 25 11.20 -0.07 5.72
N LEU A 26 11.81 1.02 6.16
CA LEU A 26 12.58 1.95 5.35
C LEU A 26 14.05 2.02 5.81
N ARG A 27 14.95 2.21 4.85
CA ARG A 27 16.29 2.74 5.11
C ARG A 27 16.21 4.22 5.47
N PRO A 28 17.21 4.79 6.16
CA PRO A 28 17.32 6.24 6.27
C PRO A 28 17.32 6.90 4.87
N LYS A 29 16.60 8.00 4.71
CA LYS A 29 16.52 8.73 3.43
C LYS A 29 16.03 7.84 2.28
N GLN A 30 14.85 7.25 2.44
CA GLN A 30 14.22 6.38 1.44
C GLN A 30 12.73 6.67 1.35
N PHE A 31 12.17 6.54 0.15
CA PHE A 31 10.73 6.59 -0.11
C PHE A 31 10.17 5.21 -0.47
N CYS A 32 8.86 5.08 -0.33
CA CYS A 32 8.10 3.96 -0.88
C CYS A 32 6.90 4.49 -1.68
N ASN A 33 6.42 3.69 -2.61
CA ASN A 33 5.30 4.02 -3.48
C ASN A 33 4.07 3.25 -3.00
N LEU A 34 3.13 3.97 -2.39
CA LEU A 34 1.93 3.39 -1.81
C LEU A 34 0.79 3.43 -2.83
N SER A 35 0.07 2.32 -2.97
CA SER A 35 -1.19 2.23 -3.68
C SER A 35 -2.20 1.43 -2.86
N GLU A 36 -3.47 1.78 -2.97
CA GLU A 36 -4.53 1.18 -2.17
C GLU A 36 -5.65 0.68 -3.08
N VAL A 37 -5.94 -0.61 -2.98
CA VAL A 37 -7.03 -1.27 -3.68
C VAL A 37 -8.27 -1.22 -2.81
N VAL A 38 -9.34 -0.64 -3.34
CA VAL A 38 -10.65 -0.61 -2.67
C VAL A 38 -11.39 -1.91 -2.96
N VAL A 39 -11.59 -2.70 -1.92
CA VAL A 39 -12.38 -3.92 -1.96
C VAL A 39 -13.85 -3.55 -1.82
N ARG A 40 -14.70 -4.14 -2.67
CA ARG A 40 -16.15 -3.98 -2.63
C ARG A 40 -16.84 -5.29 -2.24
N ALA A 41 -18.08 -5.19 -1.79
CA ALA A 41 -18.84 -6.35 -1.34
C ALA A 41 -19.02 -7.42 -2.42
N ASP A 42 -19.09 -7.01 -3.68
CA ASP A 42 -19.30 -7.83 -4.87
C ASP A 42 -17.99 -8.29 -5.55
N ASP A 43 -16.82 -7.91 -5.02
CA ASP A 43 -15.55 -8.35 -5.58
C ASP A 43 -15.37 -9.88 -5.45
N THR A 44 -14.90 -10.47 -6.54
CA THR A 44 -14.44 -11.87 -6.62
C THR A 44 -12.92 -11.94 -6.49
N ALA A 45 -12.39 -13.17 -6.42
CA ALA A 45 -10.93 -13.38 -6.42
C ALA A 45 -10.27 -12.84 -7.71
N GLU A 46 -10.95 -13.00 -8.85
CA GLU A 46 -10.49 -12.53 -10.15
C GLU A 46 -10.48 -11.00 -10.21
N SER A 47 -11.59 -10.34 -9.82
CA SER A 47 -11.67 -8.87 -9.83
C SER A 47 -10.67 -8.24 -8.87
N LEU A 48 -10.40 -8.86 -7.73
CA LEU A 48 -9.35 -8.42 -6.81
C LEU A 48 -7.95 -8.59 -7.42
N GLN A 49 -7.72 -9.68 -8.14
CA GLN A 49 -6.45 -9.89 -8.84
C GLN A 49 -6.21 -8.80 -9.88
N ASP A 50 -7.23 -8.46 -10.67
CA ASP A 50 -7.15 -7.38 -11.69
C ASP A 50 -6.86 -6.02 -11.05
N LYS A 51 -7.56 -5.67 -9.96
CA LYS A 51 -7.32 -4.43 -9.21
C LYS A 51 -5.90 -4.35 -8.64
N ILE A 52 -5.41 -5.46 -8.09
CA ILE A 52 -4.04 -5.56 -7.55
C ILE A 52 -3.02 -5.45 -8.68
N GLU A 53 -3.28 -6.04 -9.83
CA GLU A 53 -2.42 -5.90 -11.01
C GLU A 53 -2.28 -4.42 -11.39
N LEU A 54 -3.39 -3.70 -11.56
CA LEU A 54 -3.38 -2.27 -11.88
C LEU A 54 -2.65 -1.44 -10.83
N ALA A 55 -2.92 -1.67 -9.55
CA ALA A 55 -2.26 -0.97 -8.45
C ALA A 55 -0.74 -1.23 -8.43
N THR A 56 -0.33 -2.46 -8.74
CA THR A 56 1.08 -2.85 -8.82
C THR A 56 1.77 -2.21 -10.03
N ILE A 57 1.10 -2.14 -11.18
CA ILE A 57 1.61 -1.45 -12.38
C ILE A 57 1.85 0.02 -12.06
N LEU A 58 0.84 0.70 -11.49
CA LEU A 58 0.95 2.11 -11.12
C LEU A 58 2.12 2.35 -10.15
N GLY A 59 2.22 1.54 -9.09
CA GLY A 59 3.32 1.63 -8.15
C GLY A 59 4.70 1.40 -8.80
N THR A 60 4.79 0.42 -9.71
CA THR A 60 6.03 0.13 -10.43
C THR A 60 6.46 1.29 -11.33
N ILE A 61 5.53 1.89 -12.06
CA ILE A 61 5.79 3.09 -12.88
C ILE A 61 6.19 4.26 -11.97
N GLN A 62 5.47 4.49 -10.88
CA GLN A 62 5.77 5.54 -9.91
C GLN A 62 7.19 5.39 -9.32
N SER A 63 7.66 4.17 -9.12
CA SER A 63 9.00 3.90 -8.62
C SER A 63 10.13 4.34 -9.57
N CYS A 64 9.81 4.72 -10.81
CA CYS A 64 10.79 5.28 -11.75
C CYS A 64 11.05 6.77 -11.49
N PHE A 65 10.17 7.47 -10.76
CA PHE A 65 10.34 8.88 -10.44
C PHE A 65 11.28 9.06 -9.25
N THR A 66 12.58 9.15 -9.51
CA THR A 66 13.63 9.20 -8.48
C THR A 66 14.42 10.51 -8.50
N ASP A 67 14.03 11.48 -9.33
CA ASP A 67 14.59 12.83 -9.35
C ASP A 67 13.97 13.69 -8.22
N PHE A 68 14.57 13.57 -7.04
CA PHE A 68 14.10 14.31 -5.86
C PHE A 68 14.83 15.65 -5.75
N LYS A 69 14.35 16.66 -6.47
CA LYS A 69 14.90 18.03 -6.43
C LYS A 69 14.89 18.60 -5.01
N GLY A 70 16.04 19.15 -4.60
CA GLY A 70 16.21 19.71 -3.25
C GLY A 70 16.56 18.69 -2.16
N LEU A 71 16.57 17.38 -2.45
CA LEU A 71 17.07 16.35 -1.56
C LEU A 71 18.46 15.88 -1.96
N GLY A 72 19.23 15.38 -0.99
CA GLY A 72 20.58 14.86 -1.27
C GLY A 72 20.55 13.56 -2.08
N ARG A 73 21.62 13.26 -2.82
CA ARG A 73 21.77 12.07 -3.69
C ARG A 73 21.46 10.73 -3.00
N GLN A 74 21.60 10.67 -1.69
CA GLN A 74 21.32 9.45 -0.92
C GLN A 74 19.85 9.05 -1.00
N TRP A 75 18.93 10.02 -1.12
CA TRP A 75 17.49 9.75 -1.28
C TRP A 75 17.20 9.03 -2.60
N SER A 76 17.74 9.53 -3.71
CA SER A 76 17.59 8.88 -5.02
C SER A 76 18.20 7.49 -5.00
N LYS A 77 19.47 7.37 -4.55
CA LYS A 77 20.20 6.10 -4.50
C LYS A 77 19.44 5.02 -3.72
N ASN A 78 19.03 5.31 -2.47
CA ASN A 78 18.34 4.32 -1.63
C ASN A 78 16.99 3.93 -2.20
N THR A 79 16.28 4.88 -2.82
CA THR A 79 14.98 4.62 -3.44
C THR A 79 15.12 3.79 -4.72
N GLU A 80 16.11 4.07 -5.55
CA GLU A 80 16.39 3.33 -6.78
C GLU A 80 16.83 1.89 -6.52
N GLU A 81 17.67 1.67 -5.51
CA GLU A 81 18.16 0.34 -5.17
C GLU A 81 17.06 -0.64 -4.76
N GLU A 82 16.05 -0.18 -4.06
CA GLU A 82 14.99 -1.06 -3.54
C GLU A 82 13.63 -0.87 -4.21
N ARG A 83 13.33 0.31 -4.78
CA ARG A 83 12.09 0.64 -5.48
C ARG A 83 10.84 0.15 -4.75
N LEU A 84 10.74 0.44 -3.45
CA LEU A 84 9.71 -0.10 -2.58
C LEU A 84 8.30 0.27 -3.03
N LEU A 85 7.44 -0.73 -3.09
CA LEU A 85 6.00 -0.58 -3.23
C LEU A 85 5.30 -0.92 -1.92
N GLY A 86 4.08 -0.42 -1.79
CA GLY A 86 3.18 -0.78 -0.71
C GLY A 86 1.76 -0.92 -1.26
N VAL A 87 1.51 -1.99 -2.01
CA VAL A 87 0.16 -2.35 -2.47
C VAL A 87 -0.62 -2.90 -1.31
N SER A 88 -1.71 -2.25 -0.94
CA SER A 88 -2.57 -2.61 0.18
C SER A 88 -4.03 -2.75 -0.22
N LEU A 89 -4.82 -3.39 0.64
CA LEU A 89 -6.27 -3.51 0.50
C LEU A 89 -6.97 -2.67 1.57
N THR A 90 -8.06 -2.01 1.21
CA THR A 90 -9.01 -1.40 2.16
C THR A 90 -10.43 -1.89 1.86
N GLY A 91 -11.33 -1.86 2.84
CA GLY A 91 -12.66 -2.46 2.70
C GLY A 91 -12.66 -3.99 2.84
N ILE A 92 -11.64 -4.57 3.44
CA ILE A 92 -11.49 -6.04 3.55
C ILE A 92 -12.73 -6.67 4.21
N LEU A 93 -13.24 -6.06 5.27
CA LEU A 93 -14.40 -6.60 6.01
C LEU A 93 -15.75 -6.21 5.40
N ASP A 94 -15.79 -5.43 4.34
CA ASP A 94 -17.01 -5.19 3.54
C ASP A 94 -17.28 -6.35 2.56
N ASN A 95 -16.28 -7.22 2.31
CA ASN A 95 -16.40 -8.35 1.40
C ASN A 95 -16.50 -9.67 2.17
N ALA A 96 -17.57 -10.44 1.92
CA ALA A 96 -17.85 -11.68 2.65
C ALA A 96 -16.76 -12.76 2.48
N MET A 97 -16.11 -12.83 1.31
CA MET A 97 -15.04 -13.79 1.02
C MET A 97 -13.80 -13.50 1.87
N LEU A 98 -13.42 -12.20 2.01
CA LEU A 98 -12.26 -11.78 2.81
C LEU A 98 -12.57 -11.73 4.31
N ALA A 99 -13.82 -11.44 4.69
CA ALA A 99 -14.28 -11.44 6.08
C ALA A 99 -14.44 -12.85 6.66
N ASN A 100 -14.54 -13.87 5.80
CA ASN A 100 -14.71 -15.26 6.24
C ASN A 100 -13.42 -15.80 6.83
N LYS A 101 -13.42 -16.03 8.14
CA LYS A 101 -12.27 -16.44 8.96
C LYS A 101 -11.98 -17.96 8.93
N THR A 102 -12.45 -18.70 7.94
CA THR A 102 -12.05 -20.12 7.83
C THR A 102 -10.56 -20.20 7.60
N LYS A 103 -9.86 -20.95 8.45
CA LYS A 103 -8.39 -20.93 8.60
C LYS A 103 -7.60 -21.18 7.32
N ASP A 104 -8.17 -21.83 6.34
CA ASP A 104 -7.41 -22.34 5.19
C ASP A 104 -7.64 -21.54 3.89
N SER A 105 -8.79 -20.89 3.71
CA SER A 105 -9.11 -20.19 2.47
C SER A 105 -8.51 -18.79 2.37
N LEU A 106 -8.54 -18.01 3.44
CA LEU A 106 -8.05 -16.62 3.43
C LEU A 106 -6.53 -16.51 3.25
N PRO A 107 -5.68 -17.28 3.97
CA PRO A 107 -4.23 -17.27 3.73
C PRO A 107 -3.85 -17.69 2.30
N ALA A 108 -4.55 -18.68 1.73
CA ALA A 108 -4.33 -19.14 0.36
C ALA A 108 -4.68 -18.05 -0.65
N LEU A 109 -5.84 -17.38 -0.49
CA LEU A 109 -6.27 -16.27 -1.34
C LEU A 109 -5.28 -15.10 -1.26
N LEU A 110 -4.95 -14.63 -0.06
CA LEU A 110 -3.99 -13.52 0.12
C LEU A 110 -2.60 -13.89 -0.42
N GLY A 111 -2.19 -15.15 -0.26
CA GLY A 111 -0.95 -15.68 -0.82
C GLY A 111 -0.95 -15.64 -2.35
N SER A 112 -2.07 -16.01 -2.98
CA SER A 112 -2.25 -15.93 -4.43
C SER A 112 -2.18 -14.49 -4.93
N LEU A 113 -2.95 -13.58 -4.33
CA LEU A 113 -2.97 -12.17 -4.67
C LEU A 113 -1.57 -11.53 -4.54
N ARG A 114 -0.85 -11.86 -3.46
CA ARG A 114 0.55 -11.42 -3.28
C ARG A 114 1.46 -11.96 -4.39
N THR A 115 1.34 -13.23 -4.74
CA THR A 115 2.14 -13.84 -5.80
C THR A 115 1.86 -13.16 -7.14
N GLY A 116 0.60 -12.86 -7.44
CA GLY A 116 0.20 -12.07 -8.60
C GLY A 116 0.90 -10.71 -8.64
N ALA A 117 0.83 -9.94 -7.55
CA ALA A 117 1.51 -8.65 -7.45
C ALA A 117 3.03 -8.76 -7.69
N VAL A 118 3.69 -9.76 -7.11
CA VAL A 118 5.14 -10.00 -7.32
C VAL A 118 5.46 -10.28 -8.79
N ASN A 119 4.65 -11.11 -9.45
CA ASN A 119 4.84 -11.45 -10.87
C ASN A 119 4.63 -10.24 -11.78
N VAL A 120 3.59 -9.45 -11.51
CA VAL A 120 3.30 -8.20 -12.25
C VAL A 120 4.45 -7.19 -12.09
N ASN A 121 4.92 -6.95 -10.86
CA ASN A 121 6.05 -6.06 -10.64
C ASN A 121 7.30 -6.53 -11.38
N ARG A 122 7.63 -7.83 -11.35
CA ARG A 122 8.77 -8.39 -12.08
C ARG A 122 8.64 -8.18 -13.59
N LYS A 123 7.48 -8.47 -14.15
CA LYS A 123 7.18 -8.26 -15.59
C LYS A 123 7.39 -6.81 -16.00
N TRP A 124 6.79 -5.88 -15.27
CA TRP A 124 6.88 -4.46 -15.58
C TRP A 124 8.26 -3.88 -15.31
N ALA A 125 8.94 -4.31 -14.27
CA ALA A 125 10.33 -3.93 -14.01
C ALA A 125 11.25 -4.30 -15.18
N THR A 126 11.08 -5.51 -15.73
CA THR A 126 11.82 -5.94 -16.94
C THR A 126 11.50 -5.05 -18.14
N MET A 127 10.22 -4.73 -18.38
CA MET A 127 9.82 -3.86 -19.50
C MET A 127 10.36 -2.43 -19.35
N LEU A 128 10.45 -1.93 -18.14
CA LEU A 128 10.97 -0.58 -17.82
C LEU A 128 12.51 -0.56 -17.67
N ASN A 129 13.15 -1.70 -17.80
CA ASN A 129 14.60 -1.86 -17.61
C ASN A 129 15.09 -1.36 -16.24
N ILE A 130 14.37 -1.73 -15.20
CA ILE A 130 14.69 -1.43 -13.80
C ILE A 130 14.73 -2.72 -12.97
N GLU A 131 15.38 -2.66 -11.80
CA GLU A 131 15.32 -3.77 -10.85
C GLU A 131 13.90 -3.92 -10.27
N PRO A 132 13.40 -5.16 -10.08
CA PRO A 132 12.15 -5.41 -9.38
C PRO A 132 12.17 -4.85 -7.95
N SER A 133 11.03 -4.45 -7.44
CA SER A 133 10.90 -3.92 -6.08
C SER A 133 11.31 -4.93 -5.01
N ALA A 134 12.05 -4.49 -4.00
CA ALA A 134 12.50 -5.35 -2.91
C ALA A 134 11.35 -5.77 -1.97
N ALA A 135 10.29 -4.94 -1.88
CA ALA A 135 9.04 -5.24 -1.19
C ALA A 135 7.88 -4.63 -1.99
N ILE A 136 6.72 -5.31 -2.04
CA ILE A 136 5.63 -4.96 -2.95
C ILE A 136 4.31 -4.78 -2.22
N THR A 137 3.96 -5.67 -1.31
CA THR A 137 2.67 -5.64 -0.59
C THR A 137 2.84 -5.22 0.86
N CYS A 138 1.85 -4.53 1.39
CA CYS A 138 1.80 -4.17 2.80
C CYS A 138 0.37 -4.24 3.35
N VAL A 139 0.25 -4.11 4.67
CA VAL A 139 -1.03 -3.90 5.35
C VAL A 139 -1.04 -2.49 5.88
N LYS A 140 -1.72 -1.59 5.16
CA LYS A 140 -1.78 -0.18 5.51
C LYS A 140 -3.10 0.18 6.20
N PRO A 141 -3.09 0.98 7.28
CA PRO A 141 -4.30 1.62 7.78
C PRO A 141 -4.72 2.73 6.79
N SER A 142 -5.92 2.60 6.19
CA SER A 142 -6.39 3.51 5.15
C SER A 142 -6.69 4.94 5.67
N GLY A 143 -7.06 5.08 6.94
CA GLY A 143 -7.39 6.38 7.53
C GLY A 143 -8.55 7.07 6.82
N THR A 144 -8.34 8.34 6.44
CA THR A 144 -9.40 9.16 5.81
C THR A 144 -9.72 8.75 4.37
N VAL A 145 -8.83 8.09 3.65
CA VAL A 145 -9.08 7.64 2.27
C VAL A 145 -10.25 6.67 2.22
N SER A 146 -10.37 5.76 3.19
CA SER A 146 -11.51 4.84 3.27
C SER A 146 -12.86 5.55 3.36
N GLN A 147 -12.91 6.72 3.99
CA GLN A 147 -14.13 7.53 4.06
C GLN A 147 -14.47 8.17 2.71
N LEU A 148 -13.47 8.62 1.97
CA LEU A 148 -13.65 9.20 0.65
C LEU A 148 -14.21 8.20 -0.35
N VAL A 149 -13.79 6.95 -0.24
CA VAL A 149 -14.19 5.86 -1.16
C VAL A 149 -15.33 4.99 -0.59
N ASP A 150 -15.93 5.37 0.53
CA ASP A 150 -16.97 4.60 1.22
C ASP A 150 -16.60 3.12 1.39
N ALA A 151 -15.57 2.87 2.16
CA ALA A 151 -15.09 1.53 2.49
C ALA A 151 -14.72 1.42 3.96
N ALA A 152 -14.73 0.22 4.50
CA ALA A 152 -14.13 -0.06 5.81
C ALA A 152 -12.62 0.21 5.77
N SER A 153 -12.05 0.75 6.85
CA SER A 153 -10.65 1.19 6.86
C SER A 153 -9.67 0.03 7.02
N GLY A 154 -8.91 -0.28 5.97
CA GLY A 154 -7.90 -1.34 5.98
C GLY A 154 -8.49 -2.68 6.42
N ILE A 155 -7.99 -3.21 7.53
CA ILE A 155 -8.44 -4.48 8.14
C ILE A 155 -9.55 -4.31 9.19
N HIS A 156 -10.02 -3.08 9.42
CA HIS A 156 -11.04 -2.81 10.44
C HIS A 156 -12.45 -2.98 9.87
N PRO A 157 -13.43 -3.37 10.70
CA PRO A 157 -14.84 -3.32 10.31
C PRO A 157 -15.31 -1.86 10.25
N ARG A 158 -16.47 -1.65 9.64
CA ARG A 158 -17.19 -0.38 9.79
C ARG A 158 -17.54 -0.17 11.26
N HIS A 159 -17.46 1.07 11.72
CA HIS A 159 -17.69 1.40 13.13
C HIS A 159 -19.13 1.14 13.53
N SER A 160 -20.08 1.62 12.74
CA SER A 160 -21.52 1.49 12.94
C SER A 160 -22.23 1.79 11.62
N GLU A 161 -23.50 1.38 11.50
CA GLU A 161 -24.38 1.75 10.38
C GLU A 161 -24.58 3.27 10.33
N TYR A 162 -24.74 3.89 11.50
CA TYR A 162 -24.87 5.33 11.68
C TYR A 162 -23.92 5.81 12.76
N TYR A 163 -23.24 6.93 12.54
CA TYR A 163 -22.36 7.55 13.54
C TYR A 163 -22.21 9.06 13.32
N ILE A 164 -21.87 9.76 14.37
CA ILE A 164 -21.54 11.20 14.32
C ILE A 164 -20.02 11.34 14.18
N ARG A 165 -19.58 12.01 13.13
CA ARG A 165 -18.17 12.31 12.91
C ARG A 165 -17.90 13.78 13.21
N THR A 166 -17.05 14.05 14.19
CA THR A 166 -16.54 15.40 14.47
C THR A 166 -15.30 15.68 13.62
N VAL A 167 -15.37 16.68 12.78
CA VAL A 167 -14.26 17.14 11.94
C VAL A 167 -13.75 18.46 12.51
N ARG A 168 -12.43 18.55 12.66
CA ARG A 168 -11.75 19.82 13.01
C ARG A 168 -11.22 20.45 11.73
N ALA A 169 -11.51 21.72 11.53
CA ALA A 169 -11.05 22.49 10.40
C ALA A 169 -10.51 23.85 10.85
N ASP A 170 -9.59 24.45 10.10
CA ASP A 170 -9.09 25.78 10.36
C ASP A 170 -10.17 26.80 9.97
N LYS A 171 -10.42 27.77 10.84
CA LYS A 171 -11.39 28.87 10.60
C LYS A 171 -11.02 29.76 9.40
N LYS A 172 -9.77 29.71 8.95
CA LYS A 172 -9.27 30.47 7.80
C LYS A 172 -9.32 29.68 6.50
N ASP A 173 -9.62 28.37 6.57
CA ASP A 173 -9.73 27.53 5.40
C ASP A 173 -10.96 27.95 4.57
N PRO A 174 -10.81 28.22 3.26
CA PRO A 174 -11.92 28.62 2.39
C PRO A 174 -13.09 27.64 2.38
N LEU A 175 -12.82 26.31 2.48
CA LEU A 175 -13.86 25.30 2.57
C LEU A 175 -14.64 25.41 3.90
N THR A 176 -13.95 25.66 5.00
CA THR A 176 -14.61 25.88 6.30
C THR A 176 -15.52 27.09 6.25
N LEU A 177 -15.06 28.19 5.66
CA LEU A 177 -15.88 29.40 5.48
C LEU A 177 -17.10 29.17 4.56
N PHE A 178 -16.97 28.30 3.59
CA PHE A 178 -18.08 27.93 2.68
C PHE A 178 -19.13 27.05 3.38
N MET A 179 -18.70 26.19 4.33
CA MET A 179 -19.56 25.23 5.01
C MET A 179 -20.24 25.78 6.28
N THR A 180 -19.86 26.95 6.77
CA THR A 180 -20.41 27.63 7.97
C THR A 180 -21.27 28.80 7.59
#